data_0f01be46177329157b3e02fdce671f52
#
_entry.id   0f01be46177329157b3e02fdce671f52
#
_cell.length_a   1.000
_cell.length_b   1.000
_cell.length_c   1.000
_cell.angle_alpha   90.00
_cell.angle_beta   90.00
_cell.angle_gamma   90.00
#
_symmetry.space_group_name_H-M   'P 1'
#
loop_
_entity.id
_entity.type
_entity.pdbx_description
1 polymer ?
#
loop_
_entity_poly.entity_id
_entity_poly.type
_entity_poly.pdbx_seq_one_letter_code
_entity_poly.pdbx_strand_id
1 'polypeptide(L)'
;MNGVVARPGDKDTVPADKFKKASPWKIGMSHFGVSANTWATQMAAESQAAAKSDPRISQFVLLDANLSQAKQIADIDDLIAQKVDAIIITPVSPTSADAGIEKAINAGIPVIVHTGLTKTDKFTVDIQGGGENFGKVSGEFLVKELGGKGNIWVLRGLPTHPEDINRYKGLLEAIKGTDIKIVAEDAGLWSYDYGHKVCETFYLENRKVDGIWSSGADMSRACMDVFQQYGAKVPPITGEVNNGFLQKWIESGVDAIATEYGPEQGAAAVRAAVALLDGKAIHKRYVYEPDGWNLEKAKANYRPDLSEKFWMPSSLTDTDLKALYGK
;
A
#
# COMPACT_ATOMS: atom_id res chain seq x y z
N MET A 1 -0.93 -5.57 -16.34
CA MET A 1 -1.10 -4.64 -15.21
C MET A 1 0.26 -4.55 -14.54
N ASN A 2 0.95 -3.42 -14.66
CA ASN A 2 2.29 -3.28 -14.07
C ASN A 2 2.19 -3.33 -12.55
N GLY A 3 3.16 -3.93 -11.88
CA GLY A 3 3.24 -4.02 -10.43
C GLY A 3 2.37 -5.11 -9.77
N VAL A 4 1.46 -5.77 -10.51
CA VAL A 4 0.62 -6.84 -9.96
C VAL A 4 0.62 -8.07 -10.86
N VAL A 5 0.60 -9.25 -10.24
CA VAL A 5 0.54 -10.55 -10.90
C VAL A 5 -0.76 -11.27 -10.55
N ALA A 6 -1.17 -12.23 -11.37
CA ALA A 6 -2.26 -13.13 -10.98
C ALA A 6 -1.91 -13.82 -9.66
N ARG A 7 -2.87 -13.85 -8.72
CA ARG A 7 -2.63 -14.45 -7.40
C ARG A 7 -2.23 -15.92 -7.57
N PRO A 8 -1.08 -16.34 -7.03
CA PRO A 8 -0.61 -17.71 -7.17
C PRO A 8 -1.66 -18.74 -6.69
N GLY A 9 -1.91 -19.75 -7.52
CA GLY A 9 -2.90 -20.79 -7.23
C GLY A 9 -4.36 -20.44 -7.52
N ASP A 10 -4.70 -19.18 -7.79
CA ASP A 10 -6.06 -18.79 -8.20
C ASP A 10 -6.25 -19.03 -9.70
N LYS A 11 -7.27 -19.79 -10.03
CA LYS A 11 -7.65 -20.13 -11.42
C LYS A 11 -8.89 -19.37 -11.90
N ASP A 12 -9.52 -18.61 -11.02
CA ASP A 12 -10.73 -17.87 -11.36
C ASP A 12 -10.41 -16.74 -12.35
N THR A 13 -11.22 -16.67 -13.39
CA THR A 13 -11.10 -15.62 -14.41
C THR A 13 -12.44 -14.93 -14.64
N VAL A 14 -12.38 -13.67 -15.01
CA VAL A 14 -13.52 -12.96 -15.58
C VAL A 14 -13.51 -13.24 -17.08
N PRO A 15 -14.57 -13.86 -17.63
CA PRO A 15 -14.65 -14.20 -19.05
C PRO A 15 -14.54 -12.96 -19.95
N ALA A 16 -13.97 -13.17 -21.14
CA ALA A 16 -13.99 -12.14 -22.19
C ALA A 16 -15.43 -11.70 -22.49
N ASP A 17 -15.56 -10.46 -22.91
CA ASP A 17 -16.80 -9.78 -23.31
C ASP A 17 -17.91 -9.67 -22.24
N LYS A 18 -17.70 -10.21 -21.02
CA LYS A 18 -18.72 -10.17 -19.94
C LYS A 18 -19.16 -8.74 -19.59
N PHE A 19 -18.22 -7.80 -19.58
CA PHE A 19 -18.48 -6.38 -19.25
C PHE A 19 -18.11 -5.43 -20.39
N LYS A 20 -17.97 -5.98 -21.60
CA LYS A 20 -17.60 -5.19 -22.77
C LYS A 20 -18.59 -4.07 -23.03
N LYS A 21 -18.08 -2.86 -23.21
CA LYS A 21 -18.86 -1.68 -23.59
C LYS A 21 -18.10 -0.86 -24.63
N ALA A 22 -18.85 -0.20 -25.51
CA ALA A 22 -18.25 0.80 -26.40
C ALA A 22 -17.77 2.01 -25.58
N SER A 23 -16.60 2.53 -25.93
CA SER A 23 -16.13 3.83 -25.41
C SER A 23 -16.92 5.00 -26.02
N PRO A 24 -16.95 6.20 -25.41
CA PRO A 24 -16.16 6.58 -24.23
C PRO A 24 -16.74 6.08 -22.92
N TRP A 25 -15.85 5.80 -21.95
CA TRP A 25 -16.23 5.29 -20.64
C TRP A 25 -16.21 6.35 -19.54
N LYS A 26 -17.09 6.14 -18.54
CA LYS A 26 -17.08 6.85 -17.26
C LYS A 26 -16.70 5.88 -16.16
N ILE A 27 -15.58 6.09 -15.47
CA ILE A 27 -15.12 5.23 -14.37
C ILE A 27 -15.23 5.98 -13.06
N GLY A 28 -15.81 5.33 -12.04
CA GLY A 28 -15.90 5.87 -10.69
C GLY A 28 -14.91 5.20 -9.74
N MET A 29 -14.39 5.96 -8.78
CA MET A 29 -13.56 5.45 -7.69
C MET A 29 -14.06 5.98 -6.35
N SER A 30 -14.35 5.08 -5.41
CA SER A 30 -14.55 5.40 -3.99
C SER A 30 -13.28 5.06 -3.23
N HIS A 31 -12.55 6.11 -2.83
CA HIS A 31 -11.28 6.02 -2.14
C HIS A 31 -11.49 6.09 -0.62
N PHE A 32 -10.79 5.26 0.17
CA PHE A 32 -10.96 5.21 1.63
C PHE A 32 -10.64 6.54 2.34
N GLY A 33 -9.65 7.29 1.82
CA GLY A 33 -9.25 8.59 2.36
C GLY A 33 -8.04 9.14 1.61
N VAL A 34 -8.26 10.08 0.69
CA VAL A 34 -7.18 10.67 -0.15
C VAL A 34 -6.11 11.34 0.70
N SER A 35 -6.52 12.02 1.77
CA SER A 35 -5.63 12.75 2.67
C SER A 35 -5.23 11.97 3.92
N ALA A 36 -5.52 10.66 3.98
CA ALA A 36 -5.22 9.82 5.14
C ALA A 36 -3.70 9.75 5.44
N ASN A 37 -2.90 9.68 4.37
CA ASN A 37 -1.44 9.75 4.43
C ASN A 37 -0.87 10.06 3.03
N THR A 38 0.45 10.25 2.94
CA THR A 38 1.12 10.61 1.67
C THR A 38 1.05 9.51 0.62
N TRP A 39 1.03 8.23 1.04
CA TRP A 39 0.84 7.08 0.15
C TRP A 39 -0.56 7.10 -0.51
N ALA A 40 -1.59 7.33 0.29
CA ALA A 40 -2.98 7.41 -0.17
C ALA A 40 -3.19 8.57 -1.16
N THR A 41 -2.58 9.73 -0.87
CA THR A 41 -2.59 10.88 -1.79
C THR A 41 -1.96 10.53 -3.13
N GLN A 42 -0.81 9.86 -3.13
CA GLN A 42 -0.14 9.46 -4.37
C GLN A 42 -0.95 8.39 -5.11
N MET A 43 -1.52 7.42 -4.43
CA MET A 43 -2.35 6.38 -5.06
C MET A 43 -3.57 6.98 -5.80
N ALA A 44 -4.20 8.00 -5.22
CA ALA A 44 -5.25 8.75 -5.91
C ALA A 44 -4.71 9.46 -7.18
N ALA A 45 -3.54 10.09 -7.11
CA ALA A 45 -2.89 10.73 -8.26
C ALA A 45 -2.51 9.71 -9.35
N GLU A 46 -1.98 8.54 -8.97
CA GLU A 46 -1.70 7.42 -9.89
C GLU A 46 -2.96 6.97 -10.65
N SER A 47 -4.07 6.84 -9.92
CA SER A 47 -5.36 6.47 -10.52
C SER A 47 -5.86 7.51 -11.51
N GLN A 48 -5.80 8.81 -11.13
CA GLN A 48 -6.21 9.92 -11.99
C GLN A 48 -5.33 10.04 -13.24
N ALA A 49 -4.00 9.89 -13.10
CA ALA A 49 -3.06 9.93 -14.21
C ALA A 49 -3.29 8.78 -15.18
N ALA A 50 -3.48 7.56 -14.67
CA ALA A 50 -3.80 6.40 -15.49
C ALA A 50 -5.12 6.58 -16.27
N ALA A 51 -6.15 7.12 -15.63
CA ALA A 51 -7.42 7.40 -16.29
C ALA A 51 -7.27 8.48 -17.36
N LYS A 52 -6.54 9.56 -17.07
CA LYS A 52 -6.27 10.66 -18.01
C LYS A 52 -5.46 10.22 -19.23
N SER A 53 -4.60 9.23 -19.07
CA SER A 53 -3.73 8.73 -20.14
C SER A 53 -4.47 7.82 -21.16
N ASP A 54 -5.65 7.29 -20.82
CA ASP A 54 -6.43 6.47 -21.75
C ASP A 54 -7.53 7.32 -22.41
N PRO A 55 -7.43 7.61 -23.73
CA PRO A 55 -8.39 8.48 -24.44
C PRO A 55 -9.80 7.91 -24.51
N ARG A 56 -10.00 6.64 -24.15
CA ARG A 56 -11.33 5.99 -24.10
C ARG A 56 -12.07 6.30 -22.82
N ILE A 57 -11.39 6.86 -21.79
CA ILE A 57 -12.02 7.31 -20.54
C ILE A 57 -12.38 8.79 -20.70
N SER A 58 -13.69 9.07 -20.81
CA SER A 58 -14.19 10.45 -20.92
C SER A 58 -14.32 11.16 -19.57
N GLN A 59 -14.49 10.38 -18.50
CA GLN A 59 -14.63 10.91 -17.15
C GLN A 59 -14.11 9.92 -16.10
N PHE A 60 -13.31 10.42 -15.16
CA PHE A 60 -12.93 9.70 -13.96
C PHE A 60 -13.46 10.44 -12.73
N VAL A 61 -14.38 9.81 -11.99
CA VAL A 61 -15.03 10.39 -10.81
C VAL A 61 -14.35 9.81 -9.57
N LEU A 62 -13.55 10.62 -8.87
CA LEU A 62 -12.92 10.24 -7.61
C LEU A 62 -13.74 10.80 -6.44
N LEU A 63 -14.27 9.93 -5.60
CA LEU A 63 -14.95 10.27 -4.35
C LEU A 63 -14.10 9.85 -3.17
N ASP A 64 -13.92 10.75 -2.21
CA ASP A 64 -13.12 10.53 -1.01
C ASP A 64 -14.01 10.22 0.19
N ALA A 65 -13.96 9.00 0.67
CA ALA A 65 -14.73 8.58 1.85
C ALA A 65 -14.23 9.23 3.16
N ASN A 66 -13.03 9.84 3.14
CA ASN A 66 -12.43 10.50 4.29
C ASN A 66 -12.47 9.63 5.58
N LEU A 67 -12.10 8.36 5.46
CA LEU A 67 -12.11 7.33 6.50
C LEU A 67 -13.51 7.04 7.10
N SER A 68 -14.59 7.57 6.52
CA SER A 68 -15.96 7.37 6.98
C SER A 68 -16.63 6.22 6.23
N GLN A 69 -16.99 5.15 6.94
CA GLN A 69 -17.76 4.02 6.37
C GLN A 69 -19.12 4.48 5.82
N ALA A 70 -19.82 5.35 6.54
CA ALA A 70 -21.12 5.86 6.10
C ALA A 70 -21.00 6.68 4.82
N LYS A 71 -19.94 7.51 4.71
CA LYS A 71 -19.66 8.25 3.48
C LYS A 71 -19.31 7.32 2.32
N GLN A 72 -18.50 6.28 2.54
CA GLN A 72 -18.16 5.32 1.49
C GLN A 72 -19.39 4.62 0.94
N ILE A 73 -20.35 4.24 1.78
CA ILE A 73 -21.62 3.66 1.35
C ILE A 73 -22.38 4.64 0.43
N ALA A 74 -22.48 5.91 0.84
CA ALA A 74 -23.13 6.95 0.04
C ALA A 74 -22.37 7.22 -1.27
N ASP A 75 -21.04 7.25 -1.25
CA ASP A 75 -20.21 7.43 -2.44
C ASP A 75 -20.44 6.33 -3.48
N ILE A 76 -20.54 5.07 -3.05
CA ILE A 76 -20.80 3.94 -3.95
C ILE A 76 -22.23 4.05 -4.53
N ASP A 77 -23.22 4.38 -3.71
CA ASP A 77 -24.60 4.58 -4.17
C ASP A 77 -24.67 5.74 -5.19
N ASP A 78 -23.92 6.82 -4.97
CA ASP A 78 -23.83 7.95 -5.93
C ASP A 78 -23.19 7.52 -7.26
N LEU A 79 -22.09 6.76 -7.23
CA LEU A 79 -21.47 6.25 -8.46
C LEU A 79 -22.42 5.35 -9.26
N ILE A 80 -23.19 4.50 -8.57
CA ILE A 80 -24.23 3.67 -9.23
C ILE A 80 -25.31 4.55 -9.85
N ALA A 81 -25.81 5.56 -9.13
CA ALA A 81 -26.82 6.50 -9.62
C ALA A 81 -26.32 7.31 -10.82
N GLN A 82 -25.03 7.67 -10.85
CA GLN A 82 -24.36 8.31 -11.97
C GLN A 82 -24.15 7.39 -13.18
N LYS A 83 -24.49 6.10 -13.08
CA LYS A 83 -24.37 5.07 -14.13
C LYS A 83 -22.96 5.00 -14.70
N VAL A 84 -21.95 4.97 -13.83
CA VAL A 84 -20.56 4.75 -14.26
C VAL A 84 -20.41 3.36 -14.89
N ASP A 85 -19.44 3.19 -15.79
CA ASP A 85 -19.23 1.94 -16.51
C ASP A 85 -18.44 0.91 -15.71
N ALA A 86 -17.65 1.36 -14.75
CA ALA A 86 -16.95 0.53 -13.77
C ALA A 86 -16.76 1.29 -12.45
N ILE A 87 -16.70 0.57 -11.34
CA ILE A 87 -16.42 1.14 -10.02
C ILE A 87 -15.15 0.52 -9.46
N ILE A 88 -14.24 1.38 -8.99
CA ILE A 88 -13.04 1.02 -8.23
C ILE A 88 -13.32 1.36 -6.77
N ILE A 89 -13.01 0.45 -5.86
CA ILE A 89 -13.22 0.65 -4.43
C ILE A 89 -11.95 0.33 -3.66
N THR A 90 -11.50 1.28 -2.85
CA THR A 90 -10.54 1.02 -1.78
C THR A 90 -11.31 1.05 -0.45
N PRO A 91 -11.59 -0.11 0.19
CA PRO A 91 -12.49 -0.16 1.34
C PRO A 91 -11.94 0.57 2.57
N VAL A 92 -12.80 1.32 3.26
CA VAL A 92 -12.50 1.91 4.59
C VAL A 92 -12.42 0.81 5.65
N SER A 93 -13.24 -0.24 5.52
CA SER A 93 -13.25 -1.39 6.41
C SER A 93 -13.73 -2.64 5.65
N PRO A 94 -13.53 -3.85 6.20
CA PRO A 94 -13.96 -5.08 5.53
C PRO A 94 -15.46 -5.20 5.23
N THR A 95 -16.29 -4.32 5.79
CA THR A 95 -17.76 -4.36 5.60
C THR A 95 -18.33 -3.12 4.93
N SER A 96 -17.55 -2.04 4.85
CA SER A 96 -18.06 -0.74 4.35
C SER A 96 -18.50 -0.76 2.89
N ALA A 97 -17.95 -1.67 2.10
CA ALA A 97 -18.22 -1.75 0.67
C ALA A 97 -19.16 -2.89 0.28
N ASP A 98 -19.42 -3.87 1.15
CA ASP A 98 -20.10 -5.13 0.78
C ASP A 98 -21.46 -4.91 0.10
N ALA A 99 -22.35 -4.14 0.73
CA ALA A 99 -23.68 -3.88 0.18
C ALA A 99 -23.62 -3.10 -1.14
N GLY A 100 -22.69 -2.14 -1.24
CA GLY A 100 -22.46 -1.36 -2.45
C GLY A 100 -21.93 -2.21 -3.60
N ILE A 101 -21.01 -3.13 -3.31
CA ILE A 101 -20.50 -4.11 -4.30
C ILE A 101 -21.66 -4.94 -4.86
N GLU A 102 -22.51 -5.50 -3.99
CA GLU A 102 -23.65 -6.29 -4.44
C GLU A 102 -24.64 -5.48 -5.28
N LYS A 103 -24.94 -4.25 -4.89
CA LYS A 103 -25.79 -3.35 -5.67
C LYS A 103 -25.19 -3.05 -7.06
N ALA A 104 -23.90 -2.73 -7.12
CA ALA A 104 -23.21 -2.42 -8.38
C ALA A 104 -23.22 -3.64 -9.33
N ILE A 105 -22.88 -4.82 -8.82
CA ILE A 105 -22.89 -6.07 -9.60
C ILE A 105 -24.31 -6.38 -10.12
N ASN A 106 -25.34 -6.22 -9.29
CA ASN A 106 -26.73 -6.42 -9.69
C ASN A 106 -27.19 -5.39 -10.74
N ALA A 107 -26.60 -4.20 -10.76
CA ALA A 107 -26.80 -3.19 -11.80
C ALA A 107 -25.97 -3.45 -13.07
N GLY A 108 -25.20 -4.54 -13.13
CA GLY A 108 -24.33 -4.88 -14.28
C GLY A 108 -23.03 -4.08 -14.34
N ILE A 109 -22.65 -3.36 -13.28
CA ILE A 109 -21.42 -2.56 -13.20
C ILE A 109 -20.31 -3.41 -12.61
N PRO A 110 -19.18 -3.63 -13.32
CA PRO A 110 -18.04 -4.35 -12.77
C PRO A 110 -17.40 -3.55 -11.62
N VAL A 111 -17.01 -4.28 -10.56
CA VAL A 111 -16.38 -3.70 -9.38
C VAL A 111 -14.97 -4.24 -9.22
N ILE A 112 -14.02 -3.35 -9.13
CA ILE A 112 -12.61 -3.60 -8.82
C ILE A 112 -12.38 -3.18 -7.37
N VAL A 113 -12.07 -4.14 -6.50
CA VAL A 113 -11.62 -3.88 -5.13
C VAL A 113 -10.09 -3.88 -5.13
N HIS A 114 -9.47 -2.93 -4.47
CA HIS A 114 -8.01 -2.97 -4.30
C HIS A 114 -7.57 -2.41 -2.96
N THR A 115 -6.41 -2.86 -2.51
CA THR A 115 -5.76 -2.36 -1.28
C THR A 115 -6.67 -2.36 -0.06
N GLY A 116 -7.33 -3.48 0.18
CA GLY A 116 -8.25 -3.65 1.33
C GLY A 116 -9.10 -4.89 1.17
N LEU A 117 -9.64 -5.38 2.27
CA LEU A 117 -10.47 -6.58 2.30
C LEU A 117 -11.95 -6.23 2.26
N THR A 118 -12.73 -7.14 1.68
CA THR A 118 -14.19 -7.18 1.77
C THR A 118 -14.60 -8.53 2.33
N LYS A 119 -15.75 -8.61 3.00
CA LYS A 119 -16.30 -9.91 3.42
C LYS A 119 -17.01 -10.61 2.26
N THR A 120 -17.59 -9.83 1.34
CA THR A 120 -18.17 -10.39 0.13
C THR A 120 -17.10 -10.76 -0.89
N ASP A 121 -17.30 -11.83 -1.63
CA ASP A 121 -16.48 -12.25 -2.77
C ASP A 121 -17.15 -11.95 -4.13
N LYS A 122 -18.23 -11.17 -4.11
CA LYS A 122 -19.03 -10.83 -5.30
C LYS A 122 -18.39 -9.75 -6.18
N PHE A 123 -17.25 -9.21 -5.81
CA PHE A 123 -16.49 -8.29 -6.66
C PHE A 123 -16.12 -8.95 -8.01
N THR A 124 -15.88 -8.13 -9.01
CA THR A 124 -15.42 -8.59 -10.32
C THR A 124 -13.93 -8.91 -10.31
N VAL A 125 -13.12 -7.98 -9.78
CA VAL A 125 -11.66 -8.13 -9.64
C VAL A 125 -11.25 -7.68 -8.25
N ASP A 126 -10.27 -8.38 -7.67
CA ASP A 126 -9.63 -8.05 -6.42
C ASP A 126 -8.12 -7.89 -6.66
N ILE A 127 -7.55 -6.78 -6.20
CA ILE A 127 -6.11 -6.46 -6.30
C ILE A 127 -5.59 -6.20 -4.90
N GLN A 128 -4.88 -7.17 -4.32
CA GLN A 128 -4.35 -7.07 -2.98
C GLN A 128 -2.91 -6.57 -2.95
N GLY A 129 -2.57 -5.80 -1.93
CA GLY A 129 -1.26 -5.17 -1.77
C GLY A 129 -0.12 -6.11 -1.40
N GLY A 130 -0.38 -7.40 -1.15
CA GLY A 130 0.67 -8.36 -0.82
C GLY A 130 1.26 -8.20 0.59
N GLY A 131 0.48 -7.67 1.55
CA GLY A 131 0.95 -7.34 2.90
C GLY A 131 1.64 -8.48 3.64
N GLU A 132 1.19 -9.75 3.48
CA GLU A 132 1.86 -10.90 4.09
C GLU A 132 3.28 -11.09 3.53
N ASN A 133 3.44 -10.98 2.21
CA ASN A 133 4.76 -11.04 1.57
C ASN A 133 5.65 -9.85 1.97
N PHE A 134 5.07 -8.64 2.15
CA PHE A 134 5.80 -7.49 2.69
C PHE A 134 6.41 -7.81 4.05
N GLY A 135 5.59 -8.33 4.98
CA GLY A 135 6.04 -8.70 6.32
C GLY A 135 7.09 -9.81 6.30
N LYS A 136 6.94 -10.78 5.38
CA LYS A 136 7.88 -11.88 5.21
C LYS A 136 9.23 -11.37 4.69
N VAL A 137 9.26 -10.62 3.59
CA VAL A 137 10.50 -10.07 3.00
C VAL A 137 11.26 -9.21 4.01
N SER A 138 10.57 -8.31 4.70
CA SER A 138 11.19 -7.46 5.73
C SER A 138 11.62 -8.24 6.98
N GLY A 139 10.86 -9.25 7.39
CA GLY A 139 11.20 -10.12 8.51
C GLY A 139 12.41 -11.02 8.20
N GLU A 140 12.50 -11.61 7.01
CA GLU A 140 13.63 -12.42 6.56
C GLU A 140 14.94 -11.61 6.53
N PHE A 141 14.87 -10.33 6.18
CA PHE A 141 16.02 -9.42 6.31
C PHE A 141 16.52 -9.38 7.76
N LEU A 142 15.64 -9.14 8.75
CA LEU A 142 16.06 -9.11 10.16
C LEU A 142 16.58 -10.47 10.63
N VAL A 143 15.98 -11.57 10.22
CA VAL A 143 16.48 -12.93 10.54
C VAL A 143 17.91 -13.09 10.06
N LYS A 144 18.20 -12.65 8.83
CA LYS A 144 19.55 -12.72 8.24
C LYS A 144 20.53 -11.82 8.99
N GLU A 145 20.20 -10.54 9.19
CA GLU A 145 21.09 -9.56 9.82
C GLU A 145 21.41 -9.91 11.30
N LEU A 146 20.45 -10.47 12.01
CA LEU A 146 20.60 -10.88 13.41
C LEU A 146 21.14 -12.31 13.58
N GLY A 147 21.38 -13.05 12.49
CA GLY A 147 21.79 -14.45 12.56
C GLY A 147 20.77 -15.35 13.27
N GLY A 148 19.49 -15.03 13.14
CA GLY A 148 18.37 -15.81 13.69
C GLY A 148 18.15 -15.68 15.20
N LYS A 149 18.76 -14.71 15.89
CA LYS A 149 18.60 -14.50 17.34
C LYS A 149 18.73 -13.03 17.73
N GLY A 150 17.99 -12.60 18.74
CA GLY A 150 18.08 -11.23 19.25
C GLY A 150 16.72 -10.67 19.64
N ASN A 151 16.73 -9.45 20.10
CA ASN A 151 15.55 -8.72 20.55
C ASN A 151 15.14 -7.70 19.47
N ILE A 152 13.89 -7.70 19.07
CA ILE A 152 13.39 -6.71 18.12
C ILE A 152 12.28 -5.85 18.72
N TRP A 153 12.25 -4.58 18.30
CA TRP A 153 11.07 -3.74 18.44
C TRP A 153 10.19 -3.88 17.21
N VAL A 154 8.88 -3.76 17.41
CA VAL A 154 7.88 -3.84 16.35
C VAL A 154 7.02 -2.59 16.38
N LEU A 155 7.12 -1.79 15.30
CA LEU A 155 6.25 -0.64 15.07
C LEU A 155 5.14 -1.03 14.10
N ARG A 156 3.94 -1.22 14.65
CA ARG A 156 2.74 -1.57 13.89
C ARG A 156 2.17 -0.37 13.16
N GLY A 157 1.47 -0.63 12.06
CA GLY A 157 0.60 0.36 11.44
C GLY A 157 -0.67 0.58 12.26
N LEU A 158 -1.84 0.59 11.61
CA LEU A 158 -3.14 0.61 12.27
C LEU A 158 -3.57 -0.84 12.54
N PRO A 159 -3.56 -1.33 13.80
CA PRO A 159 -3.72 -2.76 14.12
C PRO A 159 -5.05 -3.38 13.69
N THR A 160 -6.07 -2.56 13.43
CA THR A 160 -7.38 -3.01 12.92
C THR A 160 -7.43 -3.07 11.39
N HIS A 161 -6.43 -2.51 10.70
CA HIS A 161 -6.38 -2.47 9.26
C HIS A 161 -5.86 -3.79 8.68
N PRO A 162 -6.50 -4.35 7.64
CA PRO A 162 -6.10 -5.63 7.05
C PRO A 162 -4.63 -5.68 6.61
N GLU A 163 -4.10 -4.60 6.06
CA GLU A 163 -2.69 -4.56 5.64
C GLU A 163 -1.72 -4.67 6.81
N ASP A 164 -2.01 -4.03 7.95
CA ASP A 164 -1.17 -4.17 9.14
C ASP A 164 -1.22 -5.61 9.67
N ILE A 165 -2.42 -6.20 9.74
CA ILE A 165 -2.60 -7.59 10.18
C ILE A 165 -1.80 -8.54 9.27
N ASN A 166 -1.88 -8.36 7.96
CA ASN A 166 -1.17 -9.19 6.99
C ASN A 166 0.36 -8.99 7.08
N ARG A 167 0.84 -7.74 7.15
CA ARG A 167 2.27 -7.45 7.32
C ARG A 167 2.83 -8.08 8.59
N TYR A 168 2.09 -7.95 9.69
CA TYR A 168 2.50 -8.57 10.96
C TYR A 168 2.51 -10.10 10.90
N LYS A 169 1.50 -10.70 10.27
CA LYS A 169 1.47 -12.14 10.02
C LYS A 169 2.71 -12.60 9.25
N GLY A 170 3.11 -11.86 8.22
CA GLY A 170 4.32 -12.15 7.45
C GLY A 170 5.60 -12.07 8.29
N LEU A 171 5.72 -11.05 9.17
CA LEU A 171 6.82 -10.97 10.13
C LEU A 171 6.86 -12.20 11.03
N LEU A 172 5.73 -12.56 11.65
CA LEU A 172 5.66 -13.71 12.57
C LEU A 172 6.03 -15.02 11.88
N GLU A 173 5.65 -15.20 10.61
CA GLU A 173 6.05 -16.37 9.83
C GLU A 173 7.56 -16.36 9.53
N ALA A 174 8.15 -15.20 9.22
CA ALA A 174 9.57 -15.08 8.95
C ALA A 174 10.45 -15.40 10.17
N ILE A 175 10.05 -14.96 11.36
CA ILE A 175 10.82 -15.20 12.59
C ILE A 175 10.50 -16.57 13.25
N LYS A 176 9.52 -17.29 12.74
CA LYS A 176 9.13 -18.61 13.28
C LYS A 176 10.27 -19.60 13.23
N GLY A 177 10.51 -20.27 14.35
CA GLY A 177 11.60 -21.25 14.50
C GLY A 177 12.98 -20.62 14.69
N THR A 178 13.06 -19.30 14.89
CA THR A 178 14.28 -18.58 15.27
C THR A 178 14.28 -18.26 16.77
N ASP A 179 15.41 -17.73 17.27
CA ASP A 179 15.54 -17.21 18.64
C ASP A 179 15.33 -15.68 18.71
N ILE A 180 14.67 -15.10 17.72
CA ILE A 180 14.29 -13.68 17.71
C ILE A 180 13.07 -13.48 18.61
N LYS A 181 13.15 -12.47 19.50
CA LYS A 181 12.11 -12.14 20.47
C LYS A 181 11.58 -10.73 20.24
N ILE A 182 10.26 -10.59 20.13
CA ILE A 182 9.62 -9.28 20.17
C ILE A 182 9.59 -8.84 21.64
N VAL A 183 10.35 -7.81 21.97
CA VAL A 183 10.48 -7.28 23.36
C VAL A 183 9.71 -5.96 23.56
N ALA A 184 9.31 -5.32 22.49
CA ALA A 184 8.44 -4.16 22.49
C ALA A 184 7.62 -4.15 21.18
N GLU A 185 6.34 -3.85 21.31
CA GLU A 185 5.40 -3.73 20.21
C GLU A 185 4.38 -2.64 20.53
N ASP A 186 4.16 -1.69 19.60
CA ASP A 186 3.08 -0.72 19.70
C ASP A 186 2.72 -0.16 18.31
N ALA A 187 1.59 0.55 18.25
CA ALA A 187 1.03 1.12 17.04
C ALA A 187 1.58 2.52 16.74
N GLY A 188 2.40 2.64 15.70
CA GLY A 188 2.84 3.93 15.16
C GLY A 188 1.92 4.49 14.08
N LEU A 189 0.81 3.79 13.73
CA LEU A 189 -0.30 4.23 12.89
C LEU A 189 0.11 4.72 11.50
N TRP A 190 1.25 4.24 10.96
CA TRP A 190 1.88 4.74 9.72
C TRP A 190 2.14 6.26 9.73
N SER A 191 2.33 6.83 10.91
CA SER A 191 2.55 8.25 11.13
C SER A 191 3.96 8.48 11.67
N TYR A 192 4.61 9.53 11.20
CA TYR A 192 5.91 9.96 11.74
C TYR A 192 5.80 10.29 13.22
N ASP A 193 4.80 11.12 13.61
CA ASP A 193 4.65 11.61 14.98
C ASP A 193 4.35 10.49 15.98
N TYR A 194 3.45 9.56 15.61
CA TYR A 194 3.16 8.40 16.45
C TYR A 194 4.33 7.42 16.48
N GLY A 195 4.99 7.17 15.35
CA GLY A 195 6.20 6.35 15.29
C GLY A 195 7.32 6.90 16.16
N HIS A 196 7.50 8.24 16.18
CA HIS A 196 8.48 8.90 17.04
C HIS A 196 8.17 8.64 18.53
N LYS A 197 6.93 8.89 18.96
CA LYS A 197 6.50 8.66 20.35
C LYS A 197 6.71 7.21 20.79
N VAL A 198 6.31 6.25 19.96
CA VAL A 198 6.48 4.83 20.25
C VAL A 198 7.97 4.48 20.40
N CYS A 199 8.79 4.88 19.44
CA CYS A 199 10.22 4.58 19.45
C CYS A 199 10.94 5.25 20.63
N GLU A 200 10.61 6.52 20.93
CA GLU A 200 11.16 7.24 22.07
C GLU A 200 10.76 6.59 23.40
N THR A 201 9.50 6.14 23.53
CA THR A 201 9.05 5.40 24.72
C THR A 201 9.88 4.14 24.90
N PHE A 202 10.06 3.31 23.87
CA PHE A 202 10.85 2.10 23.94
C PHE A 202 12.32 2.39 24.28
N TYR A 203 12.88 3.48 23.75
CA TYR A 203 14.24 3.90 24.02
C TYR A 203 14.42 4.33 25.48
N LEU A 204 13.54 5.18 25.99
CA LEU A 204 13.59 5.71 27.38
C LEU A 204 13.32 4.63 28.44
N GLU A 205 12.53 3.62 28.13
CA GLU A 205 12.32 2.44 28.97
C GLU A 205 13.54 1.50 28.98
N ASN A 206 14.60 1.88 28.25
CA ASN A 206 15.85 1.11 28.15
C ASN A 206 15.64 -0.35 27.68
N ARG A 207 14.71 -0.56 26.77
CA ARG A 207 14.43 -1.87 26.20
C ARG A 207 15.55 -2.26 25.24
N LYS A 208 16.33 -3.25 25.57
CA LYS A 208 17.41 -3.75 24.69
C LYS A 208 16.85 -4.14 23.34
N VAL A 209 17.51 -3.68 22.27
CA VAL A 209 17.10 -3.91 20.89
C VAL A 209 18.31 -4.25 20.03
N ASP A 210 18.13 -5.27 19.20
CA ASP A 210 19.14 -5.71 18.23
C ASP A 210 18.69 -5.43 16.80
N GLY A 211 17.36 -5.25 16.58
CA GLY A 211 16.77 -4.89 15.29
C GLY A 211 15.38 -4.26 15.44
N ILE A 212 14.94 -3.50 14.45
CA ILE A 212 13.64 -2.83 14.45
C ILE A 212 12.85 -3.27 13.22
N TRP A 213 11.70 -3.89 13.46
CA TRP A 213 10.73 -4.09 12.40
C TRP A 213 9.70 -2.97 12.42
N SER A 214 9.57 -2.28 11.29
CA SER A 214 8.56 -1.24 11.11
C SER A 214 7.71 -1.56 9.89
N SER A 215 6.41 -1.46 10.05
CA SER A 215 5.46 -1.71 8.96
C SER A 215 5.26 -0.48 8.05
N GLY A 216 6.10 0.55 8.15
CA GLY A 216 5.95 1.75 7.32
C GLY A 216 7.12 2.73 7.39
N ALA A 217 7.41 3.39 6.27
CA ALA A 217 8.57 4.26 6.08
C ALA A 217 8.66 5.43 7.07
N ASP A 218 7.53 6.12 7.31
CA ASP A 218 7.53 7.30 8.18
C ASP A 218 7.84 6.94 9.64
N MET A 219 7.36 5.79 10.11
CA MET A 219 7.70 5.28 11.45
C MET A 219 9.18 4.87 11.54
N SER A 220 9.74 4.28 10.47
CA SER A 220 11.15 3.93 10.41
C SER A 220 12.03 5.17 10.49
N ARG A 221 11.71 6.21 9.71
CA ARG A 221 12.40 7.52 9.74
C ARG A 221 12.36 8.12 11.13
N ALA A 222 11.19 8.16 11.73
CA ALA A 222 10.97 8.69 13.07
C ALA A 222 11.82 7.95 14.11
N CYS A 223 11.90 6.62 14.02
CA CYS A 223 12.72 5.82 14.92
C CYS A 223 14.21 6.08 14.72
N MET A 224 14.68 6.24 13.49
CA MET A 224 16.07 6.63 13.20
C MET A 224 16.39 8.01 13.81
N ASP A 225 15.44 8.96 13.76
CA ASP A 225 15.60 10.28 14.37
C ASP A 225 15.71 10.21 15.90
N VAL A 226 14.93 9.35 16.56
CA VAL A 226 15.05 9.11 18.00
C VAL A 226 16.46 8.63 18.36
N PHE A 227 16.99 7.61 17.69
CA PHE A 227 18.35 7.14 17.95
C PHE A 227 19.39 8.23 17.72
N GLN A 228 19.25 9.03 16.67
CA GLN A 228 20.12 10.15 16.37
C GLN A 228 20.06 11.24 17.45
N GLN A 229 18.87 11.58 17.93
CA GLN A 229 18.63 12.55 19.00
C GLN A 229 19.38 12.19 20.29
N TYR A 230 19.42 10.91 20.61
CA TYR A 230 20.12 10.38 21.79
C TYR A 230 21.57 9.98 21.53
N GLY A 231 22.13 10.27 20.34
CA GLY A 231 23.51 9.93 19.98
C GLY A 231 23.80 8.44 19.93
N ALA A 232 22.79 7.61 19.75
CA ALA A 232 22.89 6.15 19.72
C ALA A 232 22.96 5.61 18.28
N LYS A 233 23.62 4.47 18.12
CA LYS A 233 23.64 3.78 16.82
C LYS A 233 22.28 3.16 16.55
N VAL A 234 21.72 3.43 15.36
CA VAL A 234 20.50 2.77 14.89
C VAL A 234 20.80 1.29 14.63
N PRO A 235 20.04 0.33 15.22
CA PRO A 235 20.17 -1.08 14.88
C PRO A 235 19.62 -1.35 13.47
N PRO A 236 19.85 -2.54 12.88
CA PRO A 236 19.21 -2.94 11.63
C PRO A 236 17.71 -2.65 11.65
N ILE A 237 17.21 -1.98 10.60
CA ILE A 237 15.83 -1.49 10.56
C ILE A 237 15.15 -1.77 9.24
N THR A 238 13.86 -2.12 9.27
CA THR A 238 13.03 -2.26 8.07
C THR A 238 12.27 -0.99 7.77
N GLY A 239 11.95 -0.76 6.49
CA GLY A 239 11.12 0.36 6.04
C GLY A 239 10.43 0.06 4.72
N GLU A 240 9.85 1.09 4.13
CA GLU A 240 9.21 1.03 2.81
C GLU A 240 9.96 1.90 1.80
N VAL A 241 9.74 1.63 0.51
CA VAL A 241 10.34 2.38 -0.59
C VAL A 241 9.67 3.76 -0.71
N ASN A 242 10.07 4.65 0.19
CA ASN A 242 9.68 6.04 0.27
C ASN A 242 10.91 6.93 0.18
N ASN A 243 10.84 8.02 -0.57
CA ASN A 243 12.00 8.88 -0.84
C ASN A 243 12.67 9.42 0.44
N GLY A 244 11.88 9.76 1.45
CA GLY A 244 12.40 10.24 2.73
C GLY A 244 13.12 9.14 3.52
N PHE A 245 12.60 7.90 3.51
CA PHE A 245 13.29 6.77 4.14
C PHE A 245 14.58 6.44 3.39
N LEU A 246 14.56 6.41 2.06
CA LEU A 246 15.76 6.16 1.26
C LEU A 246 16.84 7.23 1.51
N GLN A 247 16.45 8.52 1.57
CA GLN A 247 17.38 9.60 1.91
C GLN A 247 18.08 9.33 3.24
N LYS A 248 17.30 9.10 4.28
CA LYS A 248 17.82 8.90 5.62
C LYS A 248 18.68 7.65 5.74
N TRP A 249 18.27 6.57 5.10
CA TRP A 249 19.05 5.34 5.02
C TRP A 249 20.42 5.56 4.34
N ILE A 250 20.42 6.21 3.17
CA ILE A 250 21.65 6.49 2.41
C ILE A 250 22.61 7.39 3.23
N GLU A 251 22.09 8.42 3.92
CA GLU A 251 22.86 9.35 4.72
C GLU A 251 23.44 8.71 5.99
N SER A 252 22.69 7.85 6.65
CA SER A 252 23.10 7.19 7.90
C SER A 252 23.98 5.98 7.69
N GLY A 253 23.85 5.28 6.55
CA GLY A 253 24.54 4.03 6.26
C GLY A 253 24.17 2.87 7.19
N VAL A 254 22.99 2.93 7.84
CA VAL A 254 22.48 1.86 8.69
C VAL A 254 22.20 0.60 7.85
N ASP A 255 22.27 -0.57 8.48
CA ASP A 255 21.82 -1.81 7.85
C ASP A 255 20.29 -1.80 7.76
N ALA A 256 19.76 -1.71 6.56
CA ALA A 256 18.31 -1.63 6.36
C ALA A 256 17.82 -2.32 5.09
N ILE A 257 16.52 -2.50 5.00
CA ILE A 257 15.79 -2.90 3.81
C ILE A 257 14.63 -1.92 3.60
N ALA A 258 14.34 -1.56 2.35
CA ALA A 258 13.11 -0.89 1.96
C ALA A 258 12.24 -1.87 1.18
N THR A 259 11.09 -2.25 1.72
CA THR A 259 10.17 -3.17 1.05
C THR A 259 9.19 -2.39 0.18
N GLU A 260 8.97 -2.85 -1.05
CA GLU A 260 8.06 -2.19 -1.98
C GLU A 260 6.60 -2.33 -1.54
N TYR A 261 5.86 -1.26 -1.64
CA TYR A 261 4.41 -1.21 -1.57
C TYR A 261 3.93 0.01 -2.36
N GLY A 262 4.06 -0.08 -3.69
CA GLY A 262 3.90 1.08 -4.56
C GLY A 262 2.45 1.58 -4.67
N PRO A 263 2.22 2.90 -4.59
CA PRO A 263 0.90 3.51 -4.83
C PRO A 263 0.43 3.38 -6.28
N GLU A 264 1.27 2.95 -7.21
CA GLU A 264 0.91 2.61 -8.60
C GLU A 264 -0.17 1.52 -8.71
N GLN A 265 -0.48 0.84 -7.60
CA GLN A 265 -1.62 -0.07 -7.49
C GLN A 265 -2.94 0.61 -7.88
N GLY A 266 -3.07 1.92 -7.63
CA GLY A 266 -4.22 2.71 -8.08
C GLY A 266 -4.34 2.75 -9.61
N ALA A 267 -3.21 2.92 -10.31
CA ALA A 267 -3.19 2.84 -11.77
C ALA A 267 -3.47 1.41 -12.27
N ALA A 268 -3.03 0.37 -11.55
CA ALA A 268 -3.35 -1.02 -11.90
C ALA A 268 -4.86 -1.29 -11.82
N ALA A 269 -5.55 -0.72 -10.82
CA ALA A 269 -7.01 -0.83 -10.70
C ALA A 269 -7.76 -0.18 -11.88
N VAL A 270 -7.30 1.01 -12.33
CA VAL A 270 -7.85 1.65 -13.54
C VAL A 270 -7.62 0.78 -14.78
N ARG A 271 -6.42 0.23 -14.94
CA ARG A 271 -6.11 -0.67 -16.07
C ARG A 271 -6.96 -1.95 -16.04
N ALA A 272 -7.30 -2.47 -14.85
CA ALA A 272 -8.22 -3.60 -14.72
C ALA A 272 -9.64 -3.23 -15.18
N ALA A 273 -10.16 -2.04 -14.79
CA ALA A 273 -11.44 -1.54 -15.27
C ALA A 273 -11.47 -1.40 -16.79
N VAL A 274 -10.42 -0.81 -17.36
CA VAL A 274 -10.26 -0.67 -18.83
C VAL A 274 -10.25 -2.05 -19.52
N ALA A 275 -9.51 -3.02 -18.99
CA ALA A 275 -9.45 -4.37 -19.57
C ALA A 275 -10.82 -5.05 -19.58
N LEU A 276 -11.62 -4.91 -18.51
CA LEU A 276 -12.98 -5.43 -18.44
C LEU A 276 -13.91 -4.78 -19.48
N LEU A 277 -13.87 -3.46 -19.58
CA LEU A 277 -14.72 -2.69 -20.51
C LEU A 277 -14.31 -2.90 -21.97
N ASP A 278 -13.02 -3.20 -22.22
CA ASP A 278 -12.48 -3.59 -23.53
C ASP A 278 -12.82 -5.05 -23.92
N GLY A 279 -13.45 -5.79 -23.02
CA GLY A 279 -13.85 -7.18 -23.24
C GLY A 279 -12.74 -8.20 -23.11
N LYS A 280 -11.63 -7.88 -22.41
CA LYS A 280 -10.55 -8.83 -22.20
C LYS A 280 -10.88 -9.82 -21.08
N ALA A 281 -10.49 -11.08 -21.25
CA ALA A 281 -10.45 -12.02 -20.15
C ALA A 281 -9.30 -11.65 -19.22
N ILE A 282 -9.57 -11.58 -17.90
CA ILE A 282 -8.55 -11.29 -16.89
C ILE A 282 -8.75 -12.19 -15.67
N HIS A 283 -7.73 -12.35 -14.84
CA HIS A 283 -7.90 -13.06 -13.57
C HIS A 283 -8.83 -12.32 -12.62
N LYS A 284 -9.53 -13.07 -11.77
CA LYS A 284 -10.39 -12.48 -10.74
C LYS A 284 -9.58 -11.89 -9.59
N ARG A 285 -8.40 -12.46 -9.28
CA ARG A 285 -7.57 -12.02 -8.17
C ARG A 285 -6.12 -11.78 -8.59
N TYR A 286 -5.64 -10.64 -8.17
CA TYR A 286 -4.25 -10.21 -8.35
C TYR A 286 -3.62 -9.90 -7.00
N VAL A 287 -2.30 -9.97 -6.94
CA VAL A 287 -1.52 -9.57 -5.77
C VAL A 287 -0.31 -8.76 -6.22
N TYR A 288 0.04 -7.75 -5.45
CA TYR A 288 1.32 -7.08 -5.55
C TYR A 288 2.39 -7.97 -4.91
N GLU A 289 3.50 -8.19 -5.61
CA GLU A 289 4.64 -8.96 -5.08
C GLU A 289 5.71 -7.96 -4.63
N PRO A 290 5.83 -7.69 -3.32
CA PRO A 290 6.82 -6.77 -2.81
C PRO A 290 8.24 -7.27 -3.08
N ASP A 291 9.11 -6.39 -3.59
CA ASP A 291 10.56 -6.60 -3.63
C ASP A 291 11.24 -5.88 -2.45
N GLY A 292 12.30 -6.45 -1.96
CA GLY A 292 13.15 -5.85 -0.92
C GLY A 292 14.33 -5.11 -1.53
N TRP A 293 14.36 -3.78 -1.44
CA TRP A 293 15.49 -3.00 -1.94
C TRP A 293 16.66 -3.05 -0.96
N ASN A 294 17.83 -3.38 -1.47
CA ASN A 294 19.09 -3.19 -0.79
C ASN A 294 19.62 -1.75 -0.99
N LEU A 295 20.71 -1.41 -0.32
CA LEU A 295 21.28 -0.06 -0.37
C LEU A 295 21.71 0.36 -1.78
N GLU A 296 22.17 -0.58 -2.62
CA GLU A 296 22.56 -0.30 -4.01
C GLU A 296 21.33 0.12 -4.83
N LYS A 297 20.25 -0.67 -4.77
CA LYS A 297 18.99 -0.35 -5.44
C LYS A 297 18.38 0.95 -4.90
N ALA A 298 18.46 1.19 -3.59
CA ALA A 298 18.02 2.43 -2.96
C ALA A 298 18.76 3.65 -3.52
N LYS A 299 20.10 3.61 -3.59
CA LYS A 299 20.93 4.69 -4.15
C LYS A 299 20.65 4.95 -5.63
N ALA A 300 20.42 3.89 -6.41
CA ALA A 300 20.16 4.00 -7.84
C ALA A 300 18.81 4.65 -8.17
N ASN A 301 17.84 4.58 -7.25
CA ASN A 301 16.47 5.06 -7.48
C ASN A 301 16.08 6.25 -6.61
N TYR A 302 16.86 6.63 -5.62
CA TYR A 302 16.60 7.82 -4.81
C TYR A 302 16.52 9.07 -5.68
N ARG A 303 15.52 9.91 -5.41
CA ARG A 303 15.22 11.14 -6.17
C ARG A 303 15.49 12.37 -5.28
N PRO A 304 16.71 12.94 -5.32
CA PRO A 304 17.05 14.14 -4.53
C PRO A 304 16.28 15.39 -4.95
N ASP A 305 15.76 15.42 -6.17
CA ASP A 305 14.94 16.50 -6.75
C ASP A 305 13.47 16.44 -6.29
N LEU A 306 13.05 15.35 -5.62
CA LEU A 306 11.70 15.18 -5.13
C LEU A 306 11.65 15.18 -3.60
N SER A 307 10.51 15.58 -3.05
CA SER A 307 10.28 15.64 -1.60
C SER A 307 10.32 14.26 -0.95
N GLU A 308 10.45 14.25 0.36
CA GLU A 308 10.40 13.04 1.19
C GLU A 308 9.06 12.28 1.12
N LYS A 309 8.02 12.94 0.64
CA LYS A 309 6.65 12.39 0.54
C LYS A 309 6.43 11.51 -0.69
N PHE A 310 7.42 11.41 -1.59
CA PHE A 310 7.34 10.61 -2.79
C PHE A 310 7.53 9.11 -2.48
N TRP A 311 6.66 8.26 -3.05
CA TRP A 311 6.67 6.80 -2.90
C TRP A 311 7.00 6.12 -4.22
N MET A 312 7.69 4.98 -4.14
CA MET A 312 8.11 4.17 -5.28
C MET A 312 7.70 2.69 -5.10
N PRO A 313 7.51 1.96 -6.21
CA PRO A 313 7.51 2.47 -7.58
C PRO A 313 6.30 3.34 -7.90
N SER A 314 6.40 4.12 -8.98
CA SER A 314 5.35 5.02 -9.46
C SER A 314 5.19 4.90 -10.96
N SER A 315 3.97 5.02 -11.45
CA SER A 315 3.65 5.08 -12.88
C SER A 315 3.44 6.51 -13.41
N LEU A 316 3.59 7.50 -12.52
CA LEU A 316 3.50 8.93 -12.89
C LEU A 316 4.67 9.32 -13.78
N THR A 317 4.42 10.26 -14.71
CA THR A 317 5.50 10.84 -15.52
C THR A 317 6.42 11.71 -14.67
N ASP A 318 7.66 11.94 -15.11
CA ASP A 318 8.58 12.84 -14.41
C ASP A 318 8.01 14.25 -14.26
N THR A 319 7.22 14.71 -15.23
CA THR A 319 6.50 16.00 -15.16
C THR A 319 5.47 16.00 -14.02
N ASP A 320 4.66 14.93 -13.91
CA ASP A 320 3.67 14.83 -12.85
C ASP A 320 4.34 14.71 -11.48
N LEU A 321 5.42 13.93 -11.38
CA LEU A 321 6.21 13.79 -10.16
C LEU A 321 6.78 15.13 -9.69
N LYS A 322 7.37 15.91 -10.60
CA LYS A 322 7.88 17.25 -10.28
C LYS A 322 6.79 18.24 -9.90
N ALA A 323 5.62 18.14 -10.53
CA ALA A 323 4.48 18.98 -10.18
C ALA A 323 3.92 18.67 -8.77
N LEU A 324 3.95 17.39 -8.34
CA LEU A 324 3.41 16.96 -7.05
C LEU A 324 4.45 17.03 -5.92
N TYR A 325 5.71 16.70 -6.21
CA TYR A 325 6.76 16.44 -5.22
C TYR A 325 8.06 17.21 -5.46
N GLY A 326 8.16 18.04 -6.49
CA GLY A 326 9.37 18.83 -6.79
C GLY A 326 9.76 19.72 -5.61
N LYS A 327 11.09 19.82 -5.36
CA LYS A 327 11.70 20.73 -4.38
C LYS A 327 12.03 22.07 -5.02
#